data_2a76b32e344b6f17edf1582f5888ab6c
#
_entry.id   2a76b32e344b6f17edf1582f5888ab6c
#
_cell.length_a   1.000
_cell.length_b   1.000
_cell.length_c   1.000
_cell.angle_alpha   90.00
_cell.angle_beta   90.00
_cell.angle_gamma   90.00
#
_symmetry.space_group_name_H-M   'P 1'
#
loop_
_entity.id
_entity.type
_entity.pdbx_description
1 polymer ?
#
loop_
_entity_poly.entity_id
_entity_poly.type
_entity_poly.pdbx_seq_one_letter_code
_entity_poly.pdbx_strand_id
1 'polypeptide(L)'
;MKLAVFDFDGTLFPKDTLPFLLRQWRIQKMSRLKLIAISASVGGMYMRYKLGLCTGQSREHIRRKAMQRFTPIFNRMSKKDVDAFFERCAKLILPQLNSVVVDEMKKAKAEGFHTVLLSGGYQRLMDFVGASLGFDTVIATALHYKGGCVDAQQPLDIVCGDDKASHLRNKLNAGDVNWEASTAYADSLSDLSILNLVGTPVAVNPDPELKNKAEKAGWRLLIC
;
A
#
# COMPACT_ATOMS: atom_id res chain seq x y z
N MET A 1 21.51 3.53 9.79
CA MET A 1 21.01 4.40 8.68
C MET A 1 19.73 5.09 9.11
N LYS A 2 19.35 6.23 8.53
CA LYS A 2 18.05 6.89 8.73
C LYS A 2 17.10 6.57 7.58
N LEU A 3 15.81 6.35 7.88
CA LEU A 3 14.80 5.96 6.91
C LEU A 3 13.83 7.09 6.61
N ALA A 4 13.34 7.15 5.36
CA ALA A 4 12.14 7.86 5.00
C ALA A 4 11.13 6.84 4.45
N VAL A 5 10.10 6.52 5.22
CA VAL A 5 9.10 5.49 4.92
C VAL A 5 7.84 6.15 4.38
N PHE A 6 7.37 5.69 3.22
CA PHE A 6 6.19 6.24 2.56
C PHE A 6 5.13 5.15 2.39
N ASP A 7 3.95 5.40 2.94
CA ASP A 7 2.77 4.63 2.57
C ASP A 7 2.33 4.98 1.13
N PHE A 8 1.50 4.13 0.54
CA PHE A 8 1.08 4.28 -0.85
C PHE A 8 -0.35 4.80 -1.02
N ASP A 9 -1.35 4.01 -0.61
CA ASP A 9 -2.77 4.32 -0.81
C ASP A 9 -3.24 5.45 0.11
N GLY A 10 -3.70 6.57 -0.45
CA GLY A 10 -4.06 7.78 0.31
C GLY A 10 -2.88 8.73 0.56
N THR A 11 -1.64 8.26 0.41
CA THR A 11 -0.41 9.02 0.65
C THR A 11 0.29 9.39 -0.67
N LEU A 12 1.09 8.49 -1.25
CA LEU A 12 1.71 8.70 -2.58
C LEU A 12 0.68 8.66 -3.70
N PHE A 13 -0.26 7.74 -3.64
CA PHE A 13 -1.36 7.64 -4.59
C PHE A 13 -2.66 8.09 -3.90
N PRO A 14 -3.31 9.20 -4.34
CA PRO A 14 -4.46 9.80 -3.64
C PRO A 14 -5.76 8.99 -3.76
N LYS A 15 -5.64 7.70 -4.10
CA LYS A 15 -6.76 6.75 -4.29
C LYS A 15 -6.39 5.40 -3.69
N ASP A 16 -7.39 4.50 -3.61
CA ASP A 16 -7.15 3.10 -3.24
C ASP A 16 -6.76 2.25 -4.45
N THR A 17 -5.71 1.45 -4.30
CA THR A 17 -5.15 0.57 -5.35
C THR A 17 -6.14 -0.51 -5.77
N LEU A 18 -6.87 -1.17 -4.86
CA LEU A 18 -7.76 -2.28 -5.23
C LEU A 18 -8.91 -1.87 -6.14
N PRO A 19 -9.69 -0.80 -5.88
CA PRO A 19 -10.69 -0.30 -6.81
C PRO A 19 -10.09 0.12 -8.17
N PHE A 20 -8.90 0.72 -8.16
CA PHE A 20 -8.18 1.06 -9.38
C PHE A 20 -7.85 -0.18 -10.21
N LEU A 21 -7.29 -1.24 -9.61
CA LEU A 21 -6.97 -2.50 -10.28
C LEU A 21 -8.22 -3.18 -10.86
N LEU A 22 -9.35 -3.17 -10.13
CA LEU A 22 -10.61 -3.71 -10.61
C LEU A 22 -11.09 -2.98 -11.88
N ARG A 23 -10.99 -1.64 -11.86
CA ARG A 23 -11.30 -0.83 -13.05
C ARG A 23 -10.36 -1.15 -14.21
N GLN A 24 -9.05 -1.27 -13.97
CA GLN A 24 -8.08 -1.59 -15.00
C GLN A 24 -8.28 -3.00 -15.58
N TRP A 25 -8.65 -3.97 -14.75
CA TRP A 25 -9.02 -5.31 -15.20
C TRP A 25 -10.11 -5.28 -16.26
N ARG A 26 -11.16 -4.47 -16.02
CA ARG A 26 -12.27 -4.29 -16.98
C ARG A 26 -11.82 -3.59 -18.25
N ILE A 27 -11.07 -2.48 -18.14
CA ILE A 27 -10.63 -1.66 -19.28
C ILE A 27 -9.69 -2.44 -20.18
N GLN A 28 -8.78 -3.23 -19.61
CA GLN A 28 -7.83 -4.07 -20.35
C GLN A 28 -8.45 -5.35 -20.90
N LYS A 29 -9.79 -5.47 -20.83
CA LYS A 29 -10.56 -6.61 -21.35
C LYS A 29 -10.10 -7.98 -20.84
N MET A 30 -9.61 -8.02 -19.59
CA MET A 30 -9.28 -9.26 -18.92
C MET A 30 -10.53 -10.12 -18.67
N SER A 31 -10.36 -11.35 -18.17
CA SER A 31 -11.47 -12.30 -17.98
C SER A 31 -12.70 -11.71 -17.31
N ARG A 32 -13.83 -11.65 -18.04
CA ARG A 32 -15.12 -11.13 -17.53
C ARG A 32 -15.71 -12.02 -16.44
N LEU A 33 -15.55 -13.34 -16.54
CA LEU A 33 -16.06 -14.27 -15.53
C LEU A 33 -15.38 -14.05 -14.18
N LYS A 34 -14.05 -13.90 -14.17
CA LYS A 34 -13.29 -13.56 -12.96
C LYS A 34 -13.71 -12.20 -12.39
N LEU A 35 -13.94 -11.22 -13.27
CA LEU A 35 -14.40 -9.88 -12.87
C LEU A 35 -15.75 -9.95 -12.15
N ILE A 36 -16.74 -10.66 -12.70
CA ILE A 36 -18.09 -10.80 -12.11
C ILE A 36 -18.00 -11.46 -10.74
N ALA A 37 -17.29 -12.59 -10.65
CA ALA A 37 -17.12 -13.34 -9.40
C ALA A 37 -16.51 -12.48 -8.27
N ILE A 38 -15.49 -11.68 -8.61
CA ILE A 38 -14.81 -10.81 -7.64
C ILE A 38 -15.64 -9.58 -7.31
N SER A 39 -16.28 -8.95 -8.32
CA SER A 39 -17.12 -7.76 -8.10
C SER A 39 -18.28 -8.04 -7.14
N ALA A 40 -18.91 -9.21 -7.24
CA ALA A 40 -19.96 -9.63 -6.31
C ALA A 40 -19.41 -9.80 -4.88
N SER A 41 -18.21 -10.39 -4.75
CA SER A 41 -17.59 -10.67 -3.44
C SER A 41 -17.05 -9.40 -2.76
N VAL A 42 -16.33 -8.56 -3.50
CA VAL A 42 -15.68 -7.34 -2.97
C VAL A 42 -16.67 -6.18 -2.88
N GLY A 43 -17.54 -6.04 -3.89
CA GLY A 43 -18.54 -4.96 -3.96
C GLY A 43 -19.55 -5.02 -2.82
N GLY A 44 -20.05 -6.21 -2.49
CA GLY A 44 -20.94 -6.41 -1.35
C GLY A 44 -20.29 -6.04 -0.01
N MET A 45 -19.01 -6.35 0.16
CA MET A 45 -18.25 -5.98 1.36
C MET A 45 -18.01 -4.46 1.44
N TYR A 46 -17.61 -3.82 0.34
CA TYR A 46 -17.41 -2.38 0.28
C TYR A 46 -18.70 -1.60 0.52
N MET A 47 -19.82 -2.08 -0.04
CA MET A 47 -21.14 -1.48 0.21
C MET A 47 -21.53 -1.56 1.69
N ARG A 48 -21.35 -2.71 2.34
CA ARG A 48 -21.61 -2.89 3.79
C ARG A 48 -20.75 -1.97 4.65
N TYR A 49 -19.48 -1.78 4.27
CA TYR A 49 -18.58 -0.83 4.93
C TYR A 49 -19.09 0.61 4.80
N LYS A 50 -19.43 1.03 3.57
CA LYS A 50 -19.91 2.40 3.28
C LYS A 50 -21.25 2.72 3.96
N LEU A 51 -22.09 1.71 4.16
CA LEU A 51 -23.38 1.82 4.87
C LEU A 51 -23.24 1.74 6.41
N GLY A 52 -22.01 1.68 6.94
CA GLY A 52 -21.79 1.57 8.38
C GLY A 52 -22.24 0.22 8.99
N LEU A 53 -22.54 -0.79 8.16
CA LEU A 53 -23.03 -2.11 8.60
C LEU A 53 -21.90 -3.03 9.13
N CYS A 54 -20.64 -2.55 9.08
CA CYS A 54 -19.45 -3.26 9.59
C CYS A 54 -19.06 -2.71 10.97
N THR A 55 -20.01 -2.64 11.90
CA THR A 55 -19.77 -2.20 13.28
C THR A 55 -18.74 -3.10 13.96
N GLY A 56 -17.68 -2.50 14.53
CA GLY A 56 -16.62 -3.21 15.26
C GLY A 56 -15.47 -3.81 14.44
N GLN A 57 -15.44 -3.60 13.12
CA GLN A 57 -14.30 -4.03 12.29
C GLN A 57 -13.39 -2.84 11.98
N SER A 58 -12.09 -2.97 12.29
CA SER A 58 -11.10 -1.95 11.93
C SER A 58 -10.98 -1.82 10.40
N ARG A 59 -10.58 -0.62 9.91
CA ARG A 59 -10.25 -0.39 8.48
C ARG A 59 -9.24 -1.41 7.95
N GLU A 60 -8.27 -1.76 8.77
CA GLU A 60 -7.26 -2.77 8.48
C GLU A 60 -7.87 -4.13 8.17
N HIS A 61 -8.78 -4.62 9.03
CA HIS A 61 -9.45 -5.89 8.83
C HIS A 61 -10.24 -5.94 7.51
N ILE A 62 -10.87 -4.82 7.14
CA ILE A 62 -11.61 -4.70 5.88
C ILE A 62 -10.66 -4.70 4.69
N ARG A 63 -9.54 -3.94 4.75
CA ARG A 63 -8.49 -3.95 3.72
C ARG A 63 -7.90 -5.35 3.53
N ARG A 64 -7.58 -6.04 4.62
CA ARG A 64 -7.08 -7.43 4.60
C ARG A 64 -8.06 -8.40 3.93
N LYS A 65 -9.33 -8.35 4.31
CA LYS A 65 -10.39 -9.15 3.67
C LYS A 65 -10.60 -8.80 2.21
N ALA A 66 -10.56 -7.51 1.86
CA ALA A 66 -10.68 -7.05 0.48
C ALA A 66 -9.56 -7.62 -0.39
N MET A 67 -8.32 -7.55 0.09
CA MET A 67 -7.15 -8.10 -0.60
C MET A 67 -7.27 -9.61 -0.80
N GLN A 68 -7.62 -10.36 0.25
CA GLN A 68 -7.83 -11.80 0.18
C GLN A 68 -8.92 -12.19 -0.82
N ARG A 69 -10.03 -11.44 -0.87
CA ARG A 69 -11.12 -11.69 -1.82
C ARG A 69 -10.80 -11.26 -3.24
N PHE A 70 -9.92 -10.28 -3.41
CA PHE A 70 -9.50 -9.80 -4.72
C PHE A 70 -8.47 -10.72 -5.37
N THR A 71 -7.54 -11.27 -4.60
CA THR A 71 -6.40 -12.09 -5.10
C THR A 71 -6.79 -13.23 -6.04
N PRO A 72 -7.93 -13.96 -5.84
CA PRO A 72 -8.36 -15.02 -6.76
C PRO A 72 -8.55 -14.57 -8.22
N ILE A 73 -8.62 -13.25 -8.50
CA ILE A 73 -8.66 -12.75 -9.89
C ILE A 73 -7.41 -13.15 -10.68
N PHE A 74 -6.27 -13.24 -10.00
CA PHE A 74 -4.98 -13.63 -10.59
C PHE A 74 -4.76 -15.15 -10.65
N ASN A 75 -5.63 -15.96 -10.02
CA ASN A 75 -5.41 -17.40 -9.92
C ASN A 75 -5.12 -18.05 -11.28
N ARG A 76 -4.08 -18.88 -11.34
CA ARG A 76 -3.56 -19.54 -12.55
C ARG A 76 -3.06 -18.60 -13.67
N MET A 77 -2.90 -17.31 -13.41
CA MET A 77 -2.19 -16.45 -14.36
C MET A 77 -0.70 -16.73 -14.30
N SER A 78 -0.04 -16.73 -15.46
CA SER A 78 1.42 -16.84 -15.54
C SER A 78 2.06 -15.59 -14.88
N LYS A 79 3.28 -15.76 -14.35
CA LYS A 79 4.05 -14.64 -13.82
C LYS A 79 4.20 -13.53 -14.87
N LYS A 80 4.45 -13.90 -16.14
CA LYS A 80 4.57 -12.95 -17.25
C LYS A 80 3.30 -12.10 -17.45
N ASP A 81 2.11 -12.73 -17.39
CA ASP A 81 0.84 -12.02 -17.59
C ASP A 81 0.53 -11.09 -16.41
N VAL A 82 0.85 -11.53 -15.19
CA VAL A 82 0.72 -10.71 -13.98
C VAL A 82 1.65 -9.50 -14.04
N ASP A 83 2.93 -9.72 -14.42
CA ASP A 83 3.91 -8.67 -14.59
C ASP A 83 3.45 -7.65 -15.64
N ALA A 84 3.00 -8.12 -16.80
CA ALA A 84 2.50 -7.25 -17.87
C ALA A 84 1.26 -6.44 -17.44
N PHE A 85 0.35 -7.04 -16.65
CA PHE A 85 -0.80 -6.33 -16.09
C PHE A 85 -0.37 -5.23 -15.12
N PHE A 86 0.49 -5.54 -14.15
CA PHE A 86 0.94 -4.58 -13.15
C PHE A 86 1.83 -3.49 -13.74
N GLU A 87 2.67 -3.80 -14.72
CA GLU A 87 3.47 -2.78 -15.42
C GLU A 87 2.57 -1.74 -16.12
N ARG A 88 1.52 -2.20 -16.82
CA ARG A 88 0.54 -1.27 -17.42
C ARG A 88 -0.18 -0.45 -16.35
N CYS A 89 -0.55 -1.06 -15.21
CA CYS A 89 -1.17 -0.35 -14.10
C CYS A 89 -0.23 0.70 -13.51
N ALA A 90 1.04 0.37 -13.30
CA ALA A 90 2.04 1.30 -12.78
C ALA A 90 2.21 2.53 -13.70
N LYS A 91 2.32 2.31 -15.03
CA LYS A 91 2.39 3.41 -16.02
C LYS A 91 1.18 4.37 -15.94
N LEU A 92 0.00 3.86 -15.58
CA LEU A 92 -1.20 4.67 -15.41
C LEU A 92 -1.29 5.34 -14.03
N ILE A 93 -0.65 4.79 -13.01
CA ILE A 93 -0.60 5.33 -11.65
C ILE A 93 0.41 6.49 -11.57
N LEU A 94 1.60 6.35 -12.16
CA LEU A 94 2.69 7.32 -12.06
C LEU A 94 2.28 8.78 -12.30
N PRO A 95 1.51 9.12 -13.36
CA PRO A 95 1.09 10.51 -13.59
C PRO A 95 0.00 11.01 -12.63
N GLN A 96 -0.55 10.14 -11.77
CA GLN A 96 -1.59 10.44 -10.81
C GLN A 96 -1.08 10.48 -9.36
N LEU A 97 0.24 10.33 -9.17
CA LEU A 97 0.84 10.40 -7.84
C LEU A 97 0.77 11.84 -7.29
N ASN A 98 0.71 11.93 -5.98
CA ASN A 98 0.78 13.19 -5.27
C ASN A 98 2.17 13.79 -5.41
N SER A 99 2.29 14.86 -6.21
CA SER A 99 3.57 15.50 -6.53
C SER A 99 4.28 16.03 -5.28
N VAL A 100 3.54 16.55 -4.30
CA VAL A 100 4.10 17.08 -3.05
C VAL A 100 4.79 15.96 -2.26
N VAL A 101 4.17 14.78 -2.16
CA VAL A 101 4.75 13.63 -1.45
C VAL A 101 5.93 13.04 -2.25
N VAL A 102 5.86 13.03 -3.57
CA VAL A 102 6.98 12.64 -4.43
C VAL A 102 8.18 13.57 -4.23
N ASP A 103 7.95 14.87 -4.09
CA ASP A 103 9.02 15.84 -3.83
C ASP A 103 9.60 15.70 -2.41
N GLU A 104 8.79 15.40 -1.39
CA GLU A 104 9.27 15.02 -0.04
C GLU A 104 10.19 13.77 -0.11
N MET A 105 9.82 12.77 -0.90
CA MET A 105 10.65 11.57 -1.10
C MET A 105 11.98 11.90 -1.76
N LYS A 106 11.98 12.71 -2.84
CA LYS A 106 13.21 13.13 -3.52
C LYS A 106 14.11 13.94 -2.58
N LYS A 107 13.52 14.85 -1.78
CA LYS A 107 14.24 15.63 -0.78
C LYS A 107 14.88 14.73 0.27
N ALA A 108 14.12 13.80 0.85
CA ALA A 108 14.64 12.84 1.82
C ALA A 108 15.83 12.05 1.23
N LYS A 109 15.70 11.60 -0.03
CA LYS A 109 16.79 10.89 -0.71
C LYS A 109 18.04 11.77 -0.89
N ALA A 110 17.89 13.02 -1.29
CA ALA A 110 18.99 13.97 -1.42
C ALA A 110 19.67 14.29 -0.07
N GLU A 111 18.92 14.20 1.04
CA GLU A 111 19.41 14.36 2.41
C GLU A 111 20.04 13.07 2.97
N GLY A 112 20.17 12.01 2.17
CA GLY A 112 20.82 10.76 2.52
C GLY A 112 19.96 9.83 3.37
N PHE A 113 18.62 9.95 3.33
CA PHE A 113 17.73 8.94 3.87
C PHE A 113 17.66 7.72 2.93
N HIS A 114 17.60 6.54 3.51
CA HIS A 114 17.21 5.34 2.79
C HIS A 114 15.68 5.34 2.62
N THR A 115 15.21 5.45 1.37
CA THR A 115 13.79 5.61 1.05
C THR A 115 13.09 4.27 0.93
N VAL A 116 11.95 4.13 1.62
CA VAL A 116 11.18 2.88 1.67
C VAL A 116 9.75 3.14 1.20
N LEU A 117 9.30 2.42 0.18
CA LEU A 117 7.90 2.31 -0.18
C LEU A 117 7.28 1.12 0.58
N LEU A 118 6.32 1.39 1.48
CA LEU A 118 5.71 0.39 2.35
C LEU A 118 4.19 0.36 2.13
N SER A 119 3.66 -0.71 1.53
CA SER A 119 2.27 -0.74 1.07
C SER A 119 1.57 -2.08 1.31
N GLY A 120 0.28 -2.02 1.60
CA GLY A 120 -0.59 -3.19 1.58
C GLY A 120 -0.91 -3.72 0.17
N GLY A 121 -0.54 -2.98 -0.87
CA GLY A 121 -0.74 -3.36 -2.27
C GLY A 121 0.12 -4.56 -2.70
N TYR A 122 -0.01 -4.98 -3.96
CA TYR A 122 0.76 -6.11 -4.50
C TYR A 122 2.22 -5.74 -4.73
N GLN A 123 3.15 -6.56 -4.20
CA GLN A 123 4.60 -6.35 -4.29
C GLN A 123 5.03 -6.02 -5.72
N ARG A 124 4.57 -6.79 -6.70
CA ARG A 124 5.00 -6.60 -8.08
C ARG A 124 4.55 -5.27 -8.70
N LEU A 125 3.37 -4.77 -8.33
CA LEU A 125 2.93 -3.42 -8.73
C LEU A 125 3.80 -2.36 -8.08
N MET A 126 4.06 -2.50 -6.77
CA MET A 126 4.88 -1.56 -6.01
C MET A 126 6.34 -1.57 -6.48
N ASP A 127 6.88 -2.73 -6.94
CA ASP A 127 8.22 -2.80 -7.56
C ASP A 127 8.33 -1.91 -8.80
N PHE A 128 7.32 -1.93 -9.69
CA PHE A 128 7.31 -1.07 -10.88
C PHE A 128 7.22 0.41 -10.53
N VAL A 129 6.37 0.77 -9.57
CA VAL A 129 6.24 2.16 -9.10
C VAL A 129 7.51 2.61 -8.39
N GLY A 130 8.00 1.80 -7.46
CA GLY A 130 9.18 2.10 -6.66
C GLY A 130 10.45 2.26 -7.53
N ALA A 131 10.64 1.38 -8.51
CA ALA A 131 11.74 1.48 -9.46
C ALA A 131 11.65 2.77 -10.30
N SER A 132 10.44 3.14 -10.75
CA SER A 132 10.24 4.36 -11.54
C SER A 132 10.51 5.65 -10.75
N LEU A 133 10.25 5.64 -9.44
CA LEU A 133 10.50 6.77 -8.54
C LEU A 133 11.92 6.73 -7.94
N GLY A 134 12.59 5.59 -8.00
CA GLY A 134 13.93 5.40 -7.46
C GLY A 134 13.95 5.14 -5.95
N PHE A 135 12.94 4.47 -5.39
CA PHE A 135 12.98 3.99 -4.00
C PHE A 135 14.10 2.98 -3.78
N ASP A 136 14.76 3.04 -2.63
CA ASP A 136 15.85 2.12 -2.29
C ASP A 136 15.34 0.76 -1.84
N THR A 137 14.17 0.71 -1.20
CA THR A 137 13.50 -0.54 -0.78
C THR A 137 12.00 -0.46 -1.03
N VAL A 138 11.41 -1.58 -1.46
CA VAL A 138 9.96 -1.74 -1.61
C VAL A 138 9.51 -2.94 -0.78
N ILE A 139 8.50 -2.72 0.07
CA ILE A 139 7.90 -3.73 0.94
C ILE A 139 6.40 -3.72 0.72
N ALA A 140 5.86 -4.81 0.19
CA ALA A 140 4.44 -4.93 -0.09
C ALA A 140 3.99 -6.41 -0.09
N THR A 141 2.72 -6.67 -0.34
CA THR A 141 2.14 -8.01 -0.29
C THR A 141 2.53 -8.84 -1.51
N ALA A 142 3.25 -9.94 -1.30
CA ALA A 142 3.68 -10.84 -2.37
C ALA A 142 2.58 -11.82 -2.77
N LEU A 143 2.46 -12.11 -4.07
CA LEU A 143 1.66 -13.22 -4.57
C LEU A 143 2.47 -14.52 -4.48
N HIS A 144 1.79 -15.63 -4.16
CA HIS A 144 2.39 -16.96 -4.22
C HIS A 144 2.33 -17.52 -5.64
N TYR A 145 3.38 -18.27 -6.02
CA TYR A 145 3.47 -18.90 -7.33
C TYR A 145 3.77 -20.39 -7.16
N LYS A 146 3.08 -21.22 -7.98
CA LYS A 146 3.34 -22.65 -8.09
C LYS A 146 3.39 -23.03 -9.58
N GLY A 147 4.45 -23.68 -10.01
CA GLY A 147 4.62 -24.03 -11.43
C GLY A 147 4.62 -22.82 -12.38
N GLY A 148 5.13 -21.65 -11.94
CA GLY A 148 5.18 -20.43 -12.75
C GLY A 148 3.86 -19.66 -12.86
N CYS A 149 2.78 -20.13 -12.22
CA CYS A 149 1.47 -19.51 -12.19
C CYS A 149 1.09 -19.11 -10.76
N VAL A 150 0.23 -18.07 -10.63
CA VAL A 150 -0.29 -17.63 -9.33
C VAL A 150 -1.10 -18.73 -8.67
N ASP A 151 -0.74 -19.04 -7.42
CA ASP A 151 -1.50 -19.91 -6.51
C ASP A 151 -2.24 -19.04 -5.49
N ALA A 152 -3.50 -18.75 -5.79
CA ALA A 152 -4.35 -17.94 -4.91
C ALA A 152 -5.03 -18.75 -3.78
N GLN A 153 -4.70 -20.04 -3.64
CA GLN A 153 -5.21 -20.86 -2.54
C GLN A 153 -4.40 -20.69 -1.26
N GLN A 154 -3.14 -20.27 -1.39
CA GLN A 154 -2.31 -19.97 -0.24
C GLN A 154 -2.69 -18.61 0.36
N PRO A 155 -2.80 -18.51 1.70
CA PRO A 155 -3.05 -17.23 2.37
C PRO A 155 -1.87 -16.28 2.14
N LEU A 156 -2.20 -15.01 1.84
CA LEU A 156 -1.18 -13.98 1.67
C LEU A 156 -0.70 -13.47 3.03
N ASP A 157 0.59 -13.21 3.12
CA ASP A 157 1.19 -12.41 4.17
C ASP A 157 1.01 -10.91 3.82
N ILE A 158 -0.10 -10.34 4.31
CA ILE A 158 -0.56 -9.01 3.90
C ILE A 158 0.11 -7.93 4.75
N VAL A 159 0.83 -7.04 4.09
CA VAL A 159 1.56 -5.91 4.70
C VAL A 159 0.58 -4.77 5.04
N CYS A 160 -0.16 -4.87 6.13
CA CYS A 160 -1.12 -3.84 6.52
C CYS A 160 -1.22 -3.67 8.04
N GLY A 161 -1.63 -2.49 8.50
CA GLY A 161 -1.82 -2.19 9.91
C GLY A 161 -0.55 -2.38 10.75
N ASP A 162 -0.70 -3.02 11.90
CA ASP A 162 0.41 -3.24 12.84
C ASP A 162 1.50 -4.14 12.26
N ASP A 163 1.19 -5.02 11.30
CA ASP A 163 2.18 -5.88 10.64
C ASP A 163 3.19 -5.08 9.80
N LYS A 164 2.84 -3.85 9.34
CA LYS A 164 3.77 -2.99 8.58
C LYS A 164 5.08 -2.77 9.34
N ALA A 165 5.02 -2.47 10.64
CA ALA A 165 6.23 -2.26 11.45
C ALA A 165 7.09 -3.51 11.53
N SER A 166 6.47 -4.69 11.66
CA SER A 166 7.18 -5.97 11.69
C SER A 166 7.85 -6.29 10.36
N HIS A 167 7.13 -6.12 9.24
CA HIS A 167 7.69 -6.29 7.90
C HIS A 167 8.87 -5.35 7.63
N LEU A 168 8.76 -4.08 8.05
CA LEU A 168 9.84 -3.10 7.91
C LEU A 168 11.08 -3.51 8.71
N ARG A 169 10.90 -3.89 9.98
CA ARG A 169 11.99 -4.31 10.86
C ARG A 169 12.69 -5.58 10.36
N ASN A 170 11.91 -6.54 9.88
CA ASN A 170 12.45 -7.82 9.38
C ASN A 170 13.23 -7.61 8.08
N LYS A 171 12.78 -6.69 7.21
CA LYS A 171 13.42 -6.45 5.91
C LYS A 171 14.73 -5.69 6.01
N LEU A 172 14.87 -4.77 7.00
CA LEU A 172 15.96 -3.79 7.08
C LEU A 172 16.92 -4.02 8.25
N ASN A 173 16.92 -5.18 8.90
CA ASN A 173 17.74 -5.43 10.10
C ASN A 173 17.59 -4.30 11.13
N ALA A 174 16.59 -4.35 11.98
CA ALA A 174 16.17 -3.26 12.88
C ALA A 174 17.31 -2.63 13.72
N GLY A 175 18.40 -3.37 13.99
CA GLY A 175 19.57 -2.88 14.72
C GLY A 175 20.40 -1.83 13.97
N ASP A 176 20.29 -1.77 12.65
CA ASP A 176 21.07 -0.83 11.83
C ASP A 176 20.33 0.50 11.56
N VAL A 177 19.09 0.62 12.05
CA VAL A 177 18.22 1.77 11.80
C VAL A 177 18.21 2.74 12.97
N ASN A 178 18.50 4.01 12.69
CA ASN A 178 18.27 5.10 13.63
C ASN A 178 16.83 5.59 13.50
N TRP A 179 15.91 5.02 14.26
CA TRP A 179 14.48 5.30 14.23
C TRP A 179 14.17 6.73 14.64
N GLU A 180 14.89 7.30 15.60
CA GLU A 180 14.70 8.67 16.08
C GLU A 180 15.05 9.71 14.99
N ALA A 181 16.04 9.42 14.15
CA ALA A 181 16.40 10.27 13.02
C ALA A 181 15.62 9.94 11.74
N SER A 182 14.64 9.01 11.81
CA SER A 182 13.83 8.56 10.66
C SER A 182 12.52 9.31 10.58
N THR A 183 11.90 9.30 9.38
CA THR A 183 10.59 9.88 9.12
C THR A 183 9.65 8.88 8.46
N ALA A 184 8.34 9.04 8.66
CA ALA A 184 7.32 8.23 8.01
C ALA A 184 6.13 9.09 7.57
N TYR A 185 5.56 8.79 6.42
CA TYR A 185 4.47 9.49 5.77
C TYR A 185 3.29 8.55 5.58
N ALA A 186 2.13 8.88 6.15
CA ALA A 186 0.90 8.08 6.02
C ALA A 186 -0.36 8.92 6.16
N ASP A 187 -1.50 8.43 5.65
CA ASP A 187 -2.80 9.11 5.60
C ASP A 187 -3.80 8.62 6.67
N SER A 188 -3.57 7.47 7.28
CA SER A 188 -4.58 6.83 8.10
C SER A 188 -4.08 6.29 9.44
N LEU A 189 -4.99 6.19 10.41
CA LEU A 189 -4.70 5.64 11.74
C LEU A 189 -4.23 4.18 11.67
N SER A 190 -4.55 3.45 10.60
CA SER A 190 -4.06 2.07 10.40
C SER A 190 -2.53 1.97 10.29
N ASP A 191 -1.84 3.09 10.03
CA ASP A 191 -0.40 3.18 9.90
C ASP A 191 0.30 3.70 11.17
N LEU A 192 -0.45 3.74 12.29
CA LEU A 192 0.06 4.25 13.56
C LEU A 192 1.30 3.50 14.05
N SER A 193 1.41 2.21 13.77
CA SER A 193 2.58 1.39 14.12
C SER A 193 3.87 1.89 13.49
N ILE A 194 3.81 2.42 12.25
CA ILE A 194 4.94 3.02 11.55
C ILE A 194 5.19 4.45 12.02
N LEU A 195 4.13 5.24 12.17
CA LEU A 195 4.24 6.64 12.60
C LEU A 195 4.83 6.77 14.02
N ASN A 196 4.47 5.85 14.92
CA ASN A 196 5.04 5.79 16.27
C ASN A 196 6.45 5.23 16.33
N LEU A 197 6.94 4.60 15.25
CA LEU A 197 8.26 3.99 15.21
C LEU A 197 9.37 5.01 14.94
N VAL A 198 9.04 6.13 14.33
CA VAL A 198 9.99 7.14 13.85
C VAL A 198 9.96 8.41 14.70
N GLY A 199 11.07 9.14 14.72
CA GLY A 199 11.16 10.42 15.44
C GLY A 199 10.44 11.57 14.74
N THR A 200 10.20 11.48 13.42
CA THR A 200 9.51 12.52 12.64
C THR A 200 8.33 11.95 11.86
N PRO A 201 7.17 11.70 12.50
CA PRO A 201 5.97 11.29 11.81
C PRO A 201 5.32 12.46 11.05
N VAL A 202 4.83 12.16 9.84
CA VAL A 202 4.14 13.12 8.96
C VAL A 202 2.80 12.54 8.53
N ALA A 203 1.72 13.21 8.93
CA ALA A 203 0.36 12.83 8.55
C ALA A 203 -0.01 13.54 7.23
N VAL A 204 -0.21 12.76 6.16
CA VAL A 204 -0.48 13.26 4.80
C VAL A 204 -1.97 13.16 4.53
N ASN A 205 -2.65 14.29 4.23
CA ASN A 205 -4.11 14.33 4.01
C ASN A 205 -4.88 13.42 4.98
N PRO A 206 -4.59 13.50 6.30
CA PRO A 206 -4.98 12.48 7.25
C PRO A 206 -6.50 12.31 7.37
N ASP A 207 -6.93 11.09 7.61
CA ASP A 207 -8.30 10.83 8.04
C ASP A 207 -8.59 11.53 9.40
N PRO A 208 -9.87 11.74 9.77
CA PRO A 208 -10.21 12.51 10.97
C PRO A 208 -9.58 11.96 12.27
N GLU A 209 -9.40 10.64 12.38
CA GLU A 209 -8.84 9.98 13.55
C GLU A 209 -7.33 10.22 13.63
N LEU A 210 -6.61 10.06 12.52
CA LEU A 210 -5.18 10.35 12.45
C LEU A 210 -4.91 11.85 12.61
N LYS A 211 -5.76 12.72 12.03
CA LYS A 211 -5.65 14.18 12.19
C LYS A 211 -5.70 14.59 13.66
N ASN A 212 -6.71 14.12 14.40
CA ASN A 212 -6.85 14.42 15.84
C ASN A 212 -5.64 13.90 16.65
N LYS A 213 -5.12 12.71 16.30
CA LYS A 213 -3.92 12.16 16.93
C LYS A 213 -2.69 13.01 16.63
N ALA A 214 -2.48 13.39 15.37
CA ALA A 214 -1.35 14.19 14.92
C ALA A 214 -1.31 15.57 15.57
N GLU A 215 -2.47 16.25 15.63
CA GLU A 215 -2.60 17.56 16.28
C GLU A 215 -2.26 17.48 17.79
N LYS A 216 -2.77 16.48 18.50
CA LYS A 216 -2.47 16.27 19.93
C LYS A 216 -1.00 15.93 20.19
N ALA A 217 -0.36 15.24 19.27
CA ALA A 217 1.05 14.81 19.40
C ALA A 217 2.04 15.81 18.80
N GLY A 218 1.58 16.92 18.21
CA GLY A 218 2.44 17.92 17.57
C GLY A 218 3.13 17.40 16.29
N TRP A 219 2.52 16.43 15.59
CA TRP A 219 3.07 15.89 14.36
C TRP A 219 2.90 16.85 13.18
N ARG A 220 3.79 16.77 12.21
CA ARG A 220 3.67 17.53 10.96
C ARG A 220 2.46 17.07 10.17
N LEU A 221 1.60 18.03 9.77
CA LEU A 221 0.51 17.82 8.82
C LEU A 221 0.97 18.27 7.43
N LEU A 222 0.82 17.41 6.44
CA LEU A 222 1.10 17.69 5.03
C LEU A 222 -0.23 17.60 4.27
N ILE A 223 -0.77 18.75 3.89
CA ILE A 223 -2.03 18.84 3.13
C ILE A 223 -1.69 19.18 1.68
N CYS A 224 -2.17 18.38 0.74
CA CYS A 224 -1.84 18.47 -0.68
C CYS A 224 -2.94 17.88 -1.60
#